data_9515f19721543d4b9585ed6494e4961e
#
_entry.id   9515f19721543d4b9585ed6494e4961e
#
_cell.length_a   1.000
_cell.length_b   1.000
_cell.length_c   1.000
_cell.angle_alpha   90.00
_cell.angle_beta   90.00
_cell.angle_gamma   90.00
#
_symmetry.space_group_name_H-M   'P 1'
#
loop_
_entity.id
_entity.type
_entity.pdbx_description
1 polymer ?
#
loop_
_entity_poly.entity_id
_entity_poly.type
_entity_poly.pdbx_seq_one_letter_code
_entity_poly.pdbx_strand_id
1 'polypeptide(L)'
;MSICYLAAAFYPTYHPSINIFFAFIGFAWAAINVNSLPMVVEMSKGSDIGKYTGLYYTFSMSAQIVTPILSGIFLQHISYRTLFPYAIIFMILAFFTMLQVKHGDSRPIKKDSMLEHFDVED
;
A
#
# COMPACT_ATOMS: atom_id res chain seq x y z
N MET A 1 -0.93 4.26 9.60
CA MET A 1 -2.32 4.34 9.09
C MET A 1 -3.35 3.86 10.11
N SER A 2 -3.29 2.61 10.59
CA SER A 2 -4.33 2.07 11.52
C SER A 2 -4.57 2.93 12.75
N ILE A 3 -3.50 3.44 13.37
CA ILE A 3 -3.58 4.32 14.55
C ILE A 3 -4.32 5.64 14.21
N CYS A 4 -4.05 6.21 13.03
CA CYS A 4 -4.73 7.44 12.59
C CYS A 4 -6.22 7.23 12.31
N TYR A 5 -6.59 6.08 11.73
CA TYR A 5 -7.99 5.72 11.55
C TYR A 5 -8.69 5.46 12.89
N LEU A 6 -7.99 4.80 13.83
CA LEU A 6 -8.50 4.59 15.18
C LEU A 6 -8.74 5.93 15.89
N ALA A 7 -7.77 6.83 15.83
CA ALA A 7 -7.90 8.17 16.42
C ALA A 7 -9.06 8.94 15.78
N ALA A 8 -9.18 8.90 14.45
CA ALA A 8 -10.29 9.55 13.75
C ALA A 8 -11.68 8.98 14.13
N ALA A 9 -11.76 7.68 14.44
CA ALA A 9 -13.01 7.03 14.85
C ALA A 9 -13.56 7.54 16.20
N PHE A 10 -12.67 8.05 17.07
CA PHE A 10 -13.07 8.61 18.36
C PHE A 10 -13.62 10.04 18.28
N TYR A 11 -13.52 10.71 17.14
CA TYR A 11 -14.10 12.04 16.96
C TYR A 11 -15.58 11.95 16.58
N PRO A 12 -16.52 12.31 17.47
CA PRO A 12 -17.96 12.25 17.20
C PRO A 12 -18.44 13.36 16.25
N THR A 13 -17.68 14.46 16.18
CA THR A 13 -17.96 15.63 15.33
C THR A 13 -16.69 16.08 14.63
N TYR A 14 -16.87 16.78 13.50
CA TYR A 14 -15.74 17.34 12.78
C TYR A 14 -14.96 18.33 13.66
N HIS A 15 -13.66 18.08 13.78
CA HIS A 15 -12.72 18.98 14.43
C HIS A 15 -11.52 19.21 13.51
N PRO A 16 -10.96 20.44 13.40
CA PRO A 16 -9.84 20.73 12.51
C PRO A 16 -8.62 19.82 12.69
N SER A 17 -8.40 19.27 13.88
CA SER A 17 -7.33 18.33 14.16
C SER A 17 -7.40 17.03 13.35
N ILE A 18 -8.58 16.66 12.89
CA ILE A 18 -8.79 15.47 12.05
C ILE A 18 -8.03 15.56 10.72
N ASN A 19 -7.84 16.78 10.21
CA ASN A 19 -7.12 17.02 8.96
C ASN A 19 -5.64 16.63 9.07
N ILE A 20 -5.05 16.75 10.26
CA ILE A 20 -3.68 16.33 10.54
C ILE A 20 -3.56 14.81 10.40
N PHE A 21 -4.51 14.06 10.95
CA PHE A 21 -4.54 12.60 10.80
C PHE A 21 -4.72 12.17 9.34
N PHE A 22 -5.57 12.86 8.59
CA PHE A 22 -5.74 12.59 7.16
C PHE A 22 -4.48 12.92 6.36
N ALA A 23 -3.74 13.97 6.70
CA ALA A 23 -2.45 14.27 6.08
C ALA A 23 -1.44 13.14 6.30
N PHE A 24 -1.33 12.62 7.53
CA PHE A 24 -0.48 11.45 7.83
C PHE A 24 -0.92 10.18 7.11
N ILE A 25 -2.22 9.95 6.99
CA ILE A 25 -2.77 8.82 6.22
C ILE A 25 -2.38 8.96 4.74
N GLY A 26 -2.53 10.14 4.16
CA GLY A 26 -2.15 10.42 2.78
C GLY A 26 -0.66 10.23 2.53
N PHE A 27 0.19 10.74 3.42
CA PHE A 27 1.64 10.54 3.33
C PHE A 27 2.02 9.05 3.40
N ALA A 28 1.46 8.32 4.35
CA ALA A 28 1.72 6.89 4.49
C ALA A 28 1.18 6.08 3.29
N TRP A 29 0.04 6.48 2.72
CA TRP A 29 -0.51 5.89 1.50
C TRP A 29 0.41 6.12 0.30
N ALA A 30 0.91 7.35 0.13
CA ALA A 30 1.87 7.69 -0.92
C ALA A 30 3.16 6.86 -0.78
N ALA A 31 3.70 6.73 0.44
CA ALA A 31 4.89 5.94 0.71
C ALA A 31 4.69 4.46 0.32
N ILE A 32 3.54 3.86 0.62
CA ILE A 32 3.23 2.48 0.23
C ILE A 32 3.20 2.35 -1.30
N ASN A 33 2.52 3.26 -1.99
CA ASN A 33 2.38 3.18 -3.45
C ASN A 33 3.71 3.34 -4.18
N VAL A 34 4.56 4.26 -3.73
CA VAL A 34 5.89 4.49 -4.34
C VAL A 34 6.79 3.26 -4.18
N ASN A 35 6.71 2.55 -3.06
CA ASN A 35 7.59 1.41 -2.80
C ASN A 35 7.04 0.07 -3.30
N SER A 36 5.73 -0.05 -3.51
CA SER A 36 5.10 -1.32 -3.87
C SER A 36 5.50 -1.80 -5.25
N LEU A 37 5.54 -0.93 -6.24
CA LEU A 37 5.87 -1.31 -7.63
C LEU A 37 7.34 -1.72 -7.79
N PRO A 38 8.34 -0.95 -7.31
CA PRO A 38 9.74 -1.37 -7.34
C PRO A 38 9.95 -2.73 -6.67
N MET A 39 9.32 -2.97 -5.52
CA MET A 39 9.41 -4.25 -4.83
C MET A 39 8.93 -5.44 -5.69
N VAL A 40 7.82 -5.27 -6.43
CA VAL A 40 7.30 -6.29 -7.35
C VAL A 40 8.25 -6.52 -8.52
N VAL A 41 8.82 -5.45 -9.08
CA VAL A 41 9.79 -5.53 -10.19
C VAL A 41 11.08 -6.22 -9.75
N GLU A 42 11.59 -5.92 -8.56
CA GLU A 42 12.79 -6.57 -8.00
C GLU A 42 12.61 -8.08 -7.77
N MET A 43 11.40 -8.52 -7.45
CA MET A 43 11.07 -9.95 -7.32
C MET A 43 11.05 -10.68 -8.66
N SER A 44 10.94 -9.97 -9.78
CA SER A 44 10.89 -10.53 -11.12
C SER A 44 12.29 -10.61 -11.74
N LYS A 45 12.54 -11.65 -12.53
CA LYS A 45 13.77 -11.76 -13.30
C LYS A 45 13.52 -11.32 -14.74
N GLY A 46 14.35 -10.42 -15.24
CA GLY A 46 14.45 -9.94 -16.63
C GLY A 46 13.23 -10.10 -17.53
N SER A 47 13.02 -11.28 -18.08
CA SER A 47 11.93 -11.57 -19.03
C SER A 47 10.52 -11.55 -18.41
N ASP A 48 10.39 -11.70 -17.10
CA ASP A 48 9.08 -11.84 -16.42
C ASP A 48 8.55 -10.54 -15.81
N ILE A 49 9.29 -9.44 -15.91
CA ILE A 49 8.92 -8.13 -15.35
C ILE A 49 7.51 -7.72 -15.81
N GLY A 50 7.22 -7.84 -17.11
CA GLY A 50 5.90 -7.50 -17.66
C GLY A 50 4.76 -8.32 -17.07
N LYS A 51 4.99 -9.61 -16.83
CA LYS A 51 4.01 -10.53 -16.22
C LYS A 51 3.70 -10.14 -14.78
N TYR A 52 4.72 -9.93 -13.95
CA TYR A 52 4.53 -9.57 -12.55
C TYR A 52 3.93 -8.18 -12.38
N THR A 53 4.37 -7.22 -13.20
CA THR A 53 3.78 -5.88 -13.23
C THR A 53 2.31 -5.92 -13.65
N GLY A 54 1.98 -6.71 -14.68
CA GLY A 54 0.60 -6.92 -15.13
C GLY A 54 -0.28 -7.52 -14.03
N LEU A 55 0.20 -8.56 -13.35
CA LEU A 55 -0.51 -9.16 -12.22
C LEU A 55 -0.72 -8.15 -11.08
N TYR A 56 0.31 -7.39 -10.71
CA TYR A 56 0.22 -6.36 -9.69
C TYR A 56 -0.89 -5.34 -10.01
N TYR A 57 -0.91 -4.81 -11.23
CA TYR A 57 -1.94 -3.85 -11.62
C TYR A 57 -3.32 -4.48 -11.71
N THR A 58 -3.44 -5.72 -12.18
CA THR A 58 -4.72 -6.42 -12.25
C THR A 58 -5.34 -6.57 -10.85
N PHE A 59 -4.57 -7.05 -9.88
CA PHE A 59 -5.06 -7.18 -8.51
C PHE A 59 -5.32 -5.83 -7.85
N SER A 60 -4.44 -4.85 -8.05
CA SER A 60 -4.59 -3.52 -7.49
C SER A 60 -5.84 -2.81 -8.03
N MET A 61 -6.07 -2.83 -9.34
CA MET A 61 -7.25 -2.23 -9.96
C MET A 61 -8.53 -2.97 -9.58
N SER A 62 -8.50 -4.31 -9.50
CA SER A 62 -9.64 -5.09 -9.04
C SER A 62 -10.04 -4.71 -7.61
N ALA A 63 -9.06 -4.55 -6.72
CA ALA A 63 -9.33 -4.10 -5.35
C ALA A 63 -9.91 -2.68 -5.31
N GLN A 64 -9.43 -1.77 -6.17
CA GLN A 64 -9.95 -0.40 -6.27
C GLN A 64 -11.39 -0.33 -6.76
N ILE A 65 -11.86 -1.32 -7.53
CA ILE A 65 -13.25 -1.41 -7.98
C ILE A 65 -14.12 -2.06 -6.90
N VAL A 66 -13.68 -3.18 -6.34
CA VAL A 66 -14.45 -3.96 -5.38
C VAL A 66 -14.61 -3.24 -4.04
N THR A 67 -13.57 -2.56 -3.56
CA THR A 67 -13.58 -1.90 -2.26
C THR A 67 -14.65 -0.80 -2.13
N PRO A 68 -14.82 0.14 -3.08
CA PRO A 68 -15.89 1.13 -3.00
C PRO A 68 -17.30 0.52 -3.05
N ILE A 69 -17.49 -0.56 -3.81
CA ILE A 69 -18.78 -1.26 -3.89
C ILE A 69 -19.11 -1.86 -2.52
N LEU A 70 -18.18 -2.60 -1.93
CA LEU A 70 -18.37 -3.20 -0.61
C LEU A 70 -18.58 -2.13 0.47
N SER A 71 -17.77 -1.09 0.48
CA SER A 71 -17.90 -0.01 1.46
C SER A 71 -19.24 0.74 1.30
N GLY A 72 -19.71 0.93 0.07
CA GLY A 72 -21.01 1.53 -0.21
C GLY A 72 -22.17 0.68 0.34
N ILE A 73 -22.13 -0.63 0.17
CA ILE A 73 -23.11 -1.56 0.74
C ILE A 73 -23.12 -1.47 2.27
N PHE A 74 -21.95 -1.49 2.91
CA PHE A 74 -21.86 -1.35 4.36
C PHE A 74 -22.37 -0.01 4.88
N LEU A 75 -22.09 1.09 4.17
CA LEU A 75 -22.59 2.41 4.52
C LEU A 75 -24.10 2.51 4.42
N GLN A 76 -24.71 1.90 3.41
CA GLN A 76 -26.17 1.93 3.21
C GLN A 76 -26.94 1.07 4.21
N HIS A 77 -26.41 -0.12 4.53
CA HIS A 77 -27.14 -1.12 5.32
C HIS A 77 -26.83 -1.07 6.83
N ILE A 78 -25.68 -0.53 7.23
CA ILE A 78 -25.28 -0.58 8.64
C ILE A 78 -25.20 0.83 9.22
N SER A 79 -24.18 1.60 8.90
CA SER A 79 -24.01 3.00 9.33
C SER A 79 -22.68 3.58 8.82
N TYR A 80 -22.60 4.91 8.72
CA TYR A 80 -21.34 5.63 8.46
C TYR A 80 -20.26 5.34 9.52
N ARG A 81 -20.62 5.00 10.73
CA ARG A 81 -19.70 4.63 11.80
C ARG A 81 -18.89 3.36 11.52
N THR A 82 -19.39 2.50 10.64
CA THR A 82 -18.73 1.22 10.27
C THR A 82 -17.53 1.41 9.37
N LEU A 83 -17.39 2.57 8.73
CA LEU A 83 -16.29 2.85 7.80
C LEU A 83 -14.90 2.72 8.45
N PHE A 84 -14.73 3.31 9.64
CA PHE A 84 -13.45 3.29 10.35
C PHE A 84 -13.07 1.89 10.85
N PRO A 85 -13.94 1.13 11.54
CA PRO A 85 -13.65 -0.26 11.92
C PRO A 85 -13.33 -1.15 10.71
N TYR A 86 -14.07 -1.01 9.62
CA TYR A 86 -13.82 -1.71 8.36
C TYR A 86 -12.39 -1.43 7.86
N ALA A 87 -12.02 -0.16 7.73
CA ALA A 87 -10.68 0.24 7.29
C ALA A 87 -9.57 -0.30 8.21
N ILE A 88 -9.78 -0.28 9.52
CA ILE A 88 -8.81 -0.78 10.50
C ILE A 88 -8.59 -2.29 10.33
N ILE A 89 -9.65 -3.08 10.18
CA ILE A 89 -9.57 -4.54 10.01
C ILE A 89 -8.74 -4.87 8.76
N PHE A 90 -9.06 -4.25 7.62
CA PHE A 90 -8.32 -4.51 6.38
C PHE A 90 -6.87 -4.04 6.45
N MET A 91 -6.58 -2.94 7.13
CA MET A 91 -5.22 -2.48 7.38
C MET A 91 -4.41 -3.46 8.23
N ILE A 92 -5.01 -4.03 9.26
CA ILE A 92 -4.36 -5.03 10.11
C ILE A 92 -4.11 -6.31 9.30
N LEU A 93 -5.07 -6.76 8.51
CA LEU A 93 -4.88 -7.91 7.62
C LEU A 93 -3.76 -7.67 6.62
N ALA A 94 -3.71 -6.49 5.98
CA ALA A 94 -2.64 -6.11 5.08
C ALA A 94 -1.27 -6.09 5.78
N PHE A 95 -1.21 -5.61 7.01
CA PHE A 95 0.02 -5.64 7.81
C PHE A 95 0.51 -7.06 8.06
N PHE A 96 -0.37 -7.97 8.47
CA PHE A 96 -0.02 -9.39 8.67
C PHE A 96 0.43 -10.08 7.39
N THR A 97 -0.22 -9.80 6.26
CA THR A 97 0.20 -10.36 4.97
C THR A 97 1.58 -9.85 4.56
N MET A 98 1.87 -8.55 4.78
CA MET A 98 3.18 -7.97 4.49
C MET A 98 4.28 -8.53 5.40
N LEU A 99 4.00 -8.86 6.65
CA LEU A 99 4.98 -9.53 7.53
C LEU A 99 5.39 -10.92 7.03
N GLN A 100 4.56 -11.57 6.23
CA GLN A 100 4.86 -12.89 5.66
C GLN A 100 5.70 -12.80 4.38
N VAL A 101 5.86 -11.63 3.78
CA VAL A 101 6.67 -11.42 2.59
C VAL A 101 8.15 -11.46 2.98
N LYS A 102 8.86 -12.50 2.51
CA LYS A 102 10.28 -12.72 2.80
C LYS A 102 11.23 -12.28 1.69
N HIS A 103 10.69 -11.91 0.52
CA HIS A 103 11.45 -11.55 -0.67
C HIS A 103 11.04 -10.14 -1.14
N GLY A 104 11.96 -9.43 -1.77
CA GLY A 104 11.71 -8.07 -2.28
C GLY A 104 12.64 -7.01 -1.70
N ASP A 105 13.69 -7.44 -0.98
CA ASP A 105 14.78 -6.58 -0.51
C ASP A 105 16.08 -7.03 -1.18
N SER A 106 16.24 -6.70 -2.46
CA SER A 106 17.50 -6.87 -3.15
C SER A 106 18.41 -5.72 -2.74
N ARG A 107 19.39 -6.04 -1.88
CA ARG A 107 20.43 -5.07 -1.53
C ARG A 107 21.31 -4.85 -2.76
N PRO A 108 21.55 -3.59 -3.18
CA PRO A 108 22.45 -3.31 -4.27
C PRO A 108 23.82 -3.90 -3.94
N ILE A 109 24.35 -4.71 -4.85
CA ILE A 109 25.73 -5.23 -4.74
C ILE A 109 26.63 -4.02 -4.74
N LYS A 110 27.44 -3.86 -3.68
CA LYS A 110 28.40 -2.77 -3.57
C LYS A 110 29.44 -2.99 -4.66
N LYS A 111 29.41 -2.17 -5.71
CA LYS A 111 30.44 -2.21 -6.75
C LYS A 111 31.71 -1.63 -6.17
N ASP A 112 32.77 -2.42 -6.21
CA ASP A 112 34.07 -2.08 -5.58
C ASP A 112 34.90 -1.05 -6.39
N SER A 113 34.49 -0.72 -7.61
CA SER A 113 35.20 0.19 -8.50
C SER A 113 34.27 1.23 -9.14
N MET A 114 34.74 2.49 -9.21
CA MET A 114 34.03 3.57 -9.94
C MET A 114 33.91 3.28 -11.44
N LEU A 115 34.81 2.48 -12.02
CA LEU A 115 34.79 2.14 -13.45
C LEU A 115 33.69 1.14 -13.80
N GLU A 116 33.29 0.30 -12.88
CA GLU A 116 32.20 -0.69 -13.04
C GLU A 116 30.80 -0.04 -13.11
N HIS A 117 30.73 1.25 -12.77
CA HIS A 117 29.51 2.05 -12.91
C HIS A 117 29.21 2.46 -14.36
N PHE A 118 30.20 2.36 -15.25
CA PHE A 118 30.08 2.75 -16.66
C PHE A 118 29.97 1.56 -17.62
N ASP A 119 30.11 0.32 -17.14
CA ASP A 119 29.77 -0.86 -17.93
C ASP A 119 28.24 -0.94 -18.05
N VAL A 120 27.74 -0.35 -19.11
CA VAL A 120 26.37 -0.54 -19.58
C VAL A 120 26.34 -1.95 -20.14
N GLU A 121 25.59 -2.84 -19.51
CA GLU A 121 25.30 -4.16 -20.07
C GLU A 121 24.56 -3.96 -21.41
N ASP A 122 25.25 -4.35 -22.51
CA ASP A 122 24.67 -4.52 -23.81
C ASP A 122 23.67 -5.70 -23.84
#